data_5085c6b31f54668bd64bc7329765fbcd
#
_entry.id   5085c6b31f54668bd64bc7329765fbcd
#
_cell.length_a   1.000
_cell.length_b   1.000
_cell.length_c   1.000
_cell.angle_alpha   90.00
_cell.angle_beta   90.00
_cell.angle_gamma   90.00
#
_symmetry.space_group_name_H-M   'P 1'
#
loop_
_entity.id
_entity.type
_entity.pdbx_description
1 polymer ?
#
loop_
_entity_poly.entity_id
_entity_poly.type
_entity_poly.pdbx_seq_one_letter_code
_entity_poly.pdbx_strand_id
1 'polypeptide(L)'
;VDANVLIYERIREEMRGGKGLMVALKDGYSKAYSAIIDANITTLLTAFVLYSFGSGAIRGFATTLIIGIFTSLFSAIVLTRLVFFSRLENKKAISFSSELTKNWFTKINANFIGNRTKFYILSGLLVFGGLGSLMTKGLQYGVEFSGGTTFDITFDQEVDVQQIRESLATAFTEEGKIGNPIVQTKDSDAKLRIMTNYMIDNPDANQDEMIQSSLEEGLAVAGVDYTIDQYNKVDSTISDDFRNGAKNATIFSLLIIFLYIF
;
A
#
# COMPACT_ATOMS: atom_id res chain seq x y z
N VAL A 1 -0.16 2.86 16.15
CA VAL A 1 0.55 4.12 16.46
C VAL A 1 -0.44 5.27 16.57
N ASP A 2 -1.32 5.48 15.61
CA ASP A 2 -2.22 6.64 15.50
C ASP A 2 -3.17 6.79 16.69
N ALA A 3 -3.78 5.70 17.12
CA ALA A 3 -4.65 5.70 18.31
C ALA A 3 -3.92 6.18 19.57
N ASN A 4 -2.67 5.75 19.77
CA ASN A 4 -1.88 6.17 20.93
C ASN A 4 -1.50 7.65 20.83
N VAL A 5 -1.19 8.16 19.65
CA VAL A 5 -0.91 9.60 19.43
C VAL A 5 -2.11 10.45 19.82
N LEU A 6 -3.32 10.07 19.37
CA LEU A 6 -4.55 10.77 19.73
C LEU A 6 -4.82 10.74 21.24
N ILE A 7 -4.66 9.58 21.87
CA ILE A 7 -4.83 9.43 23.33
C ILE A 7 -3.83 10.32 24.08
N TYR A 8 -2.54 10.24 23.72
CA TYR A 8 -1.51 10.98 24.44
C TYR A 8 -1.64 12.49 24.28
N GLU A 9 -1.95 12.96 23.07
CA GLU A 9 -2.16 14.39 22.89
C GLU A 9 -3.40 14.88 23.63
N ARG A 10 -4.46 14.09 23.69
CA ARG A 10 -5.65 14.43 24.47
C ARG A 10 -5.36 14.46 25.98
N ILE A 11 -4.58 13.53 26.50
CA ILE A 11 -4.12 13.54 27.89
C ILE A 11 -3.28 14.81 28.16
N ARG A 12 -2.36 15.16 27.25
CA ARG A 12 -1.53 16.37 27.37
C ARG A 12 -2.39 17.65 27.39
N GLU A 13 -3.41 17.70 26.56
CA GLU A 13 -4.35 18.82 26.52
C GLU A 13 -5.10 18.97 27.84
N GLU A 14 -5.62 17.89 28.41
CA GLU A 14 -6.28 17.90 29.72
C GLU A 14 -5.33 18.29 30.86
N MET A 15 -4.08 17.86 30.80
CA MET A 15 -3.04 18.27 31.77
C MET A 15 -2.69 19.76 31.63
N ARG A 16 -2.61 20.31 30.42
CA ARG A 16 -2.42 21.74 30.17
C ARG A 16 -3.59 22.56 30.69
N GLY A 17 -4.80 22.00 30.70
CA GLY A 17 -5.99 22.57 31.35
C GLY A 17 -5.99 22.56 32.88
N GLY A 18 -4.89 22.10 33.50
CA GLY A 18 -4.73 22.10 34.98
C GLY A 18 -5.27 20.86 35.69
N LYS A 19 -5.68 19.81 34.98
CA LYS A 19 -6.15 18.57 35.60
C LYS A 19 -5.01 17.72 36.12
N GLY A 20 -5.23 17.08 37.24
CA GLY A 20 -4.29 16.09 37.79
C GLY A 20 -4.18 14.87 36.87
N LEU A 21 -3.02 14.21 36.87
CA LEU A 21 -2.66 13.13 35.92
C LEU A 21 -3.70 12.00 35.85
N MET A 22 -4.29 11.56 36.95
CA MET A 22 -5.31 10.51 36.98
C MET A 22 -6.58 10.94 36.26
N VAL A 23 -7.04 12.18 36.48
CA VAL A 23 -8.24 12.72 35.81
C VAL A 23 -7.95 12.96 34.33
N ALA A 24 -6.80 13.55 34.00
CA ALA A 24 -6.37 13.78 32.62
C ALA A 24 -6.26 12.48 31.84
N LEU A 25 -5.76 11.40 32.44
CA LEU A 25 -5.70 10.08 31.83
C LEU A 25 -7.12 9.56 31.50
N LYS A 26 -8.02 9.57 32.50
CA LYS A 26 -9.40 9.10 32.32
C LYS A 26 -10.15 9.88 31.24
N ASP A 27 -10.07 11.20 31.30
CA ASP A 27 -10.74 12.10 30.35
C ASP A 27 -10.13 12.02 28.95
N GLY A 28 -8.79 11.90 28.85
CA GLY A 28 -8.07 11.74 27.59
C GLY A 28 -8.50 10.49 26.84
N TYR A 29 -8.55 9.34 27.52
CA TYR A 29 -9.08 8.11 26.93
C TYR A 29 -10.55 8.25 26.52
N SER A 30 -11.41 8.79 27.39
CA SER A 30 -12.83 8.96 27.11
C SER A 30 -13.09 9.83 25.89
N LYS A 31 -12.36 10.94 25.76
CA LYS A 31 -12.53 11.89 24.64
C LYS A 31 -11.89 11.40 23.34
N ALA A 32 -10.80 10.64 23.39
CA ALA A 32 -10.17 10.06 22.21
C ALA A 32 -10.91 8.84 21.67
N TYR A 33 -11.70 8.16 22.52
CA TYR A 33 -12.31 6.86 22.19
C TYR A 33 -13.19 6.91 20.94
N SER A 34 -14.11 7.86 20.84
CA SER A 34 -15.02 7.95 19.68
C SER A 34 -14.25 8.16 18.38
N ALA A 35 -13.29 9.08 18.36
CA ALA A 35 -12.49 9.35 17.17
C ALA A 35 -11.65 8.13 16.74
N ILE A 36 -11.12 7.37 17.69
CA ILE A 36 -10.36 6.15 17.40
C ILE A 36 -11.27 5.06 16.83
N ILE A 37 -12.43 4.83 17.43
CA ILE A 37 -13.39 3.84 16.94
C ILE A 37 -13.90 4.23 15.55
N ASP A 38 -14.29 5.47 15.34
CA ASP A 38 -14.77 6.00 14.05
C ASP A 38 -13.77 5.79 12.92
N ALA A 39 -12.51 6.18 13.14
CA ALA A 39 -11.44 5.99 12.16
C ALA A 39 -11.20 4.52 11.81
N ASN A 40 -11.31 3.63 12.80
CA ASN A 40 -11.10 2.21 12.60
C ASN A 40 -12.33 1.50 11.99
N ILE A 41 -13.54 1.96 12.28
CA ILE A 41 -14.77 1.44 11.65
C ILE A 41 -14.73 1.70 10.14
N THR A 42 -14.36 2.90 9.67
CA THR A 42 -14.24 3.19 8.23
C THR A 42 -13.25 2.27 7.55
N THR A 43 -12.11 2.02 8.18
CA THR A 43 -11.10 1.09 7.65
C THR A 43 -11.58 -0.36 7.68
N LEU A 44 -12.28 -0.78 8.74
CA LEU A 44 -12.89 -2.12 8.83
C LEU A 44 -13.97 -2.33 7.77
N LEU A 45 -14.83 -1.35 7.51
CA LEU A 45 -15.83 -1.42 6.45
C LEU A 45 -15.16 -1.66 5.09
N THR A 46 -14.11 -0.90 4.78
CA THR A 46 -13.30 -1.11 3.57
C THR A 46 -12.69 -2.52 3.54
N ALA A 47 -12.11 -2.97 4.64
CA ALA A 47 -11.49 -4.29 4.74
C ALA A 47 -12.51 -5.42 4.55
N PHE A 48 -13.73 -5.30 5.08
CA PHE A 48 -14.81 -6.26 4.85
C PHE A 48 -15.27 -6.30 3.40
N VAL A 49 -15.33 -5.15 2.73
CA VAL A 49 -15.63 -5.10 1.29
C VAL A 49 -14.54 -5.79 0.48
N LEU A 50 -13.26 -5.48 0.76
CA LEU A 50 -12.12 -6.13 0.12
C LEU A 50 -12.12 -7.66 0.38
N TYR A 51 -12.49 -8.10 1.57
CA TYR A 51 -12.61 -9.51 1.90
C TYR A 51 -13.73 -10.20 1.11
N SER A 52 -14.87 -9.52 0.93
CA SER A 52 -16.07 -10.08 0.29
C SER A 52 -15.96 -10.12 -1.24
N PHE A 53 -15.41 -9.09 -1.84
CA PHE A 53 -15.32 -8.92 -3.30
C PHE A 53 -13.92 -9.19 -3.85
N GLY A 54 -12.88 -9.17 -3.01
CA GLY A 54 -11.52 -9.49 -3.42
C GLY A 54 -11.30 -11.00 -3.56
N SER A 55 -10.38 -11.37 -4.42
CA SER A 55 -9.90 -12.74 -4.62
C SER A 55 -8.40 -12.83 -4.34
N GLY A 56 -7.88 -14.03 -4.14
CA GLY A 56 -6.46 -14.30 -3.97
C GLY A 56 -5.75 -13.37 -2.99
N ALA A 57 -4.75 -12.63 -3.45
CA ALA A 57 -3.91 -11.75 -2.65
C ALA A 57 -4.70 -10.60 -1.99
N ILE A 58 -5.74 -10.06 -2.67
CA ILE A 58 -6.58 -8.98 -2.12
C ILE A 58 -7.34 -9.46 -0.90
N ARG A 59 -7.92 -10.66 -0.95
CA ARG A 59 -8.63 -11.26 0.17
C ARG A 59 -7.69 -11.60 1.33
N GLY A 60 -6.48 -12.08 1.02
CA GLY A 60 -5.43 -12.33 2.01
C GLY A 60 -5.03 -11.04 2.75
N PHE A 61 -4.79 -9.96 1.99
CA PHE A 61 -4.51 -8.64 2.55
C PHE A 61 -5.65 -8.13 3.44
N ALA A 62 -6.90 -8.23 2.99
CA ALA A 62 -8.06 -7.82 3.76
C ALA A 62 -8.17 -8.58 5.09
N THR A 63 -7.90 -9.89 5.09
CA THR A 63 -7.89 -10.73 6.30
C THR A 63 -6.86 -10.24 7.31
N THR A 64 -5.62 -10.01 6.87
CA THR A 64 -4.55 -9.52 7.75
C THR A 64 -4.84 -8.11 8.26
N LEU A 65 -5.45 -7.25 7.43
CA LEU A 65 -5.88 -5.91 7.81
C LEU A 65 -6.95 -5.93 8.91
N ILE A 66 -7.97 -6.77 8.78
CA ILE A 66 -9.03 -6.94 9.79
C ILE A 66 -8.41 -7.39 11.13
N ILE A 67 -7.59 -8.43 11.13
CA ILE A 67 -6.91 -8.92 12.33
C ILE A 67 -6.02 -7.82 12.92
N GLY A 68 -5.27 -7.10 12.08
CA GLY A 68 -4.38 -6.01 12.47
C GLY A 68 -5.13 -4.87 13.17
N ILE A 69 -6.31 -4.49 12.67
CA ILE A 69 -7.13 -3.43 13.29
C ILE A 69 -7.62 -3.87 14.66
N PHE A 70 -8.17 -5.08 14.81
CA PHE A 70 -8.63 -5.58 16.10
C PHE A 70 -7.50 -5.67 17.13
N THR A 71 -6.36 -6.21 16.75
CA THR A 71 -5.20 -6.31 17.64
C THR A 71 -4.62 -4.94 18.01
N SER A 72 -4.60 -4.00 17.07
CA SER A 72 -4.16 -2.62 17.29
C SER A 72 -5.09 -1.88 18.26
N LEU A 73 -6.41 -1.98 18.06
CA LEU A 73 -7.42 -1.40 18.95
C LEU A 73 -7.31 -1.98 20.38
N PHE A 74 -7.20 -3.30 20.50
CA PHE A 74 -7.04 -3.95 21.77
C PHE A 74 -5.78 -3.46 22.48
N SER A 75 -4.67 -3.41 21.78
CA SER A 75 -3.40 -2.92 22.35
C SER A 75 -3.48 -1.46 22.80
N ALA A 76 -4.01 -0.57 21.95
CA ALA A 76 -4.07 0.86 22.22
C ALA A 76 -5.07 1.22 23.33
N ILE A 77 -6.26 0.59 23.33
CA ILE A 77 -7.34 0.96 24.26
C ILE A 77 -7.21 0.18 25.58
N VAL A 78 -6.92 -1.12 25.50
CA VAL A 78 -6.93 -1.97 26.70
C VAL A 78 -5.53 -2.09 27.33
N LEU A 79 -4.55 -2.62 26.60
CA LEU A 79 -3.24 -2.90 27.18
C LEU A 79 -2.52 -1.62 27.62
N THR A 80 -2.49 -0.60 26.77
CA THR A 80 -1.83 0.67 27.10
C THR A 80 -2.50 1.34 28.30
N ARG A 81 -3.83 1.30 28.37
CA ARG A 81 -4.59 1.83 29.49
C ARG A 81 -4.25 1.11 30.79
N LEU A 82 -4.23 -0.23 30.79
CA LEU A 82 -3.86 -1.03 31.96
C LEU A 82 -2.45 -0.72 32.46
N VAL A 83 -1.49 -0.57 31.54
CA VAL A 83 -0.12 -0.21 31.90
C VAL A 83 -0.05 1.15 32.58
N PHE A 84 -0.78 2.15 32.08
CA PHE A 84 -0.78 3.48 32.70
C PHE A 84 -1.44 3.48 34.06
N PHE A 85 -2.58 2.82 34.24
CA PHE A 85 -3.23 2.72 35.56
C PHE A 85 -2.35 1.98 36.57
N SER A 86 -1.75 0.86 36.18
CA SER A 86 -0.82 0.12 37.05
C SER A 86 0.40 0.94 37.44
N ARG A 87 0.96 1.75 36.53
CA ARG A 87 2.08 2.66 36.86
C ARG A 87 1.66 3.76 37.83
N LEU A 88 0.45 4.32 37.66
CA LEU A 88 -0.10 5.33 38.55
C LEU A 88 -0.33 4.79 39.97
N GLU A 89 -0.94 3.62 40.09
CA GLU A 89 -1.15 2.96 41.40
C GLU A 89 0.17 2.71 42.13
N ASN A 90 1.20 2.33 41.36
CA ASN A 90 2.54 2.13 41.91
C ASN A 90 3.36 3.44 42.08
N LYS A 91 2.73 4.62 41.99
CA LYS A 91 3.34 5.95 42.11
C LYS A 91 4.56 6.16 41.18
N LYS A 92 4.62 5.45 40.05
CA LYS A 92 5.70 5.62 39.08
C LYS A 92 5.41 6.80 38.15
N ALA A 93 6.43 7.59 37.85
CA ALA A 93 6.32 8.72 36.95
C ALA A 93 5.93 8.28 35.54
N ILE A 94 5.00 9.02 34.95
CA ILE A 94 4.57 8.84 33.54
C ILE A 94 4.80 10.16 32.84
N SER A 95 5.51 10.13 31.71
CA SER A 95 5.67 11.26 30.81
C SER A 95 5.08 10.95 29.46
N PHE A 96 4.22 11.83 28.95
CA PHE A 96 3.61 11.73 27.61
C PHE A 96 4.36 12.55 26.56
N SER A 97 5.51 13.11 26.90
CA SER A 97 6.37 13.87 25.99
C SER A 97 7.83 13.72 26.38
N SER A 98 8.72 13.75 25.41
CA SER A 98 10.14 13.98 25.65
C SER A 98 10.42 15.48 25.76
N GLU A 99 11.56 15.86 26.32
CA GLU A 99 11.98 17.28 26.38
C GLU A 99 12.02 17.93 24.99
N LEU A 100 12.39 17.16 23.96
CA LEU A 100 12.41 17.63 22.57
C LEU A 100 11.02 17.90 21.99
N THR A 101 10.02 17.09 22.35
CA THR A 101 8.66 17.16 21.75
C THR A 101 7.67 17.93 22.62
N LYS A 102 8.03 18.30 23.85
CA LYS A 102 7.16 18.96 24.82
C LYS A 102 6.51 20.25 24.27
N ASN A 103 7.26 21.04 23.53
CA ASN A 103 6.85 22.32 22.97
C ASN A 103 6.72 22.31 21.46
N TRP A 104 6.74 21.14 20.81
CA TRP A 104 6.56 21.05 19.37
C TRP A 104 5.17 21.52 18.99
N PHE A 105 5.07 22.25 17.91
CA PHE A 105 3.83 22.80 17.37
C PHE A 105 3.07 23.81 18.25
N THR A 106 3.50 24.09 19.48
CA THR A 106 2.80 25.05 20.37
C THR A 106 2.89 26.50 19.90
N LYS A 107 3.91 26.82 19.09
CA LYS A 107 4.16 28.18 18.56
C LYS A 107 3.76 28.34 17.10
N ILE A 108 3.25 27.29 16.45
CA ILE A 108 2.83 27.38 15.05
C ILE A 108 1.47 28.07 14.96
N ASN A 109 1.49 29.30 14.50
CA ASN A 109 0.29 30.08 14.20
C ASN A 109 0.09 30.18 12.68
N ALA A 110 -0.14 29.02 12.04
CA ALA A 110 -0.38 28.95 10.61
C ALA A 110 -1.86 29.20 10.30
N ASN A 111 -2.14 30.23 9.51
CA ASN A 111 -3.50 30.54 9.08
C ASN A 111 -3.95 29.60 7.96
N PHE A 112 -4.25 28.34 8.30
CA PHE A 112 -4.72 27.33 7.35
C PHE A 112 -6.06 27.72 6.70
N ILE A 113 -7.00 28.22 7.49
CA ILE A 113 -8.34 28.60 7.02
C ILE A 113 -8.27 29.80 6.08
N GLY A 114 -7.46 30.80 6.39
CA GLY A 114 -7.26 31.97 5.52
C GLY A 114 -6.59 31.63 4.19
N ASN A 115 -5.73 30.60 4.17
CA ASN A 115 -5.07 30.15 2.95
C ASN A 115 -5.79 29.02 2.20
N ARG A 116 -7.02 28.66 2.58
CA ARG A 116 -7.79 27.54 2.00
C ARG A 116 -7.87 27.58 0.46
N THR A 117 -8.04 28.76 -0.12
CA THR A 117 -8.12 28.92 -1.58
C THR A 117 -6.85 28.47 -2.28
N LYS A 118 -5.67 28.78 -1.72
CA LYS A 118 -4.39 28.32 -2.28
C LYS A 118 -4.28 26.79 -2.23
N PHE A 119 -4.73 26.18 -1.14
CA PHE A 119 -4.74 24.73 -1.01
C PHE A 119 -5.75 24.05 -1.94
N TYR A 120 -6.93 24.67 -2.16
CA TYR A 120 -7.90 24.19 -3.15
C TYR A 120 -7.35 24.24 -4.57
N ILE A 121 -6.65 25.32 -4.95
CA ILE A 121 -6.02 25.44 -6.26
C ILE A 121 -4.93 24.37 -6.42
N LEU A 122 -4.04 24.23 -5.42
CA LEU A 122 -2.97 23.22 -5.45
C LEU A 122 -3.54 21.80 -5.54
N SER A 123 -4.52 21.47 -4.70
CA SER A 123 -5.19 20.17 -4.70
C SER A 123 -5.90 19.90 -6.02
N GLY A 124 -6.63 20.90 -6.54
CA GLY A 124 -7.28 20.83 -7.84
C GLY A 124 -6.29 20.55 -8.96
N LEU A 125 -5.17 21.27 -9.01
CA LEU A 125 -4.12 21.05 -10.00
C LEU A 125 -3.56 19.63 -9.94
N LEU A 126 -3.30 19.10 -8.75
CA LEU A 126 -2.83 17.72 -8.57
C LEU A 126 -3.87 16.69 -9.02
N VAL A 127 -5.13 16.88 -8.65
CA VAL A 127 -6.22 15.96 -9.03
C VAL A 127 -6.46 15.99 -10.53
N PHE A 128 -6.63 17.17 -11.14
CA PHE A 128 -6.86 17.28 -12.58
C PHE A 128 -5.64 16.87 -13.39
N GLY A 129 -4.42 17.15 -12.91
CA GLY A 129 -3.18 16.67 -13.52
C GLY A 129 -3.08 15.13 -13.48
N GLY A 130 -3.45 14.52 -12.35
CA GLY A 130 -3.52 13.06 -12.20
C GLY A 130 -4.56 12.42 -13.12
N LEU A 131 -5.77 12.98 -13.19
CA LEU A 131 -6.82 12.52 -14.10
C LEU A 131 -6.40 12.67 -15.56
N GLY A 132 -5.79 13.80 -15.93
CA GLY A 132 -5.26 14.01 -17.28
C GLY A 132 -4.17 12.98 -17.64
N SER A 133 -3.27 12.69 -16.72
CA SER A 133 -2.26 11.63 -16.92
C SER A 133 -2.90 10.26 -17.08
N LEU A 134 -3.91 9.95 -16.27
CA LEU A 134 -4.65 8.69 -16.36
C LEU A 134 -5.36 8.53 -17.70
N MET A 135 -5.96 9.61 -18.23
CA MET A 135 -6.66 9.59 -19.52
C MET A 135 -5.69 9.48 -20.72
N THR A 136 -4.48 10.02 -20.60
CA THR A 136 -3.50 10.03 -21.72
C THR A 136 -2.57 8.82 -21.71
N LYS A 137 -2.10 8.39 -20.53
CA LYS A 137 -1.15 7.28 -20.39
C LYS A 137 -1.81 5.97 -19.97
N GLY A 138 -3.03 6.02 -19.43
CA GLY A 138 -3.69 4.86 -18.83
C GLY A 138 -3.03 4.36 -17.55
N LEU A 139 -3.46 3.17 -17.11
CA LEU A 139 -2.84 2.42 -16.01
C LEU A 139 -1.99 1.29 -16.60
N GLN A 140 -0.76 1.16 -16.12
CA GLN A 140 0.06 -0.01 -16.38
C GLN A 140 -0.26 -1.06 -15.32
N TYR A 141 -0.88 -2.14 -15.74
CA TYR A 141 -1.24 -3.24 -14.84
C TYR A 141 -0.07 -4.20 -14.69
N GLY A 142 0.18 -4.67 -13.47
CA GLY A 142 1.05 -5.81 -13.22
C GLY A 142 0.43 -7.11 -13.74
N VAL A 143 1.23 -8.18 -13.83
CA VAL A 143 0.78 -9.49 -14.35
C VAL A 143 -0.37 -10.09 -13.53
N GLU A 144 -0.53 -9.72 -12.29
CA GLU A 144 -1.65 -10.14 -11.45
C GLU A 144 -3.01 -9.64 -11.99
N PHE A 145 -3.01 -8.52 -12.72
CA PHE A 145 -4.22 -7.88 -13.28
C PHE A 145 -4.31 -7.97 -14.79
N SER A 146 -3.22 -8.22 -15.49
CA SER A 146 -3.18 -8.36 -16.95
C SER A 146 -3.00 -9.80 -17.41
N GLY A 147 -2.63 -10.69 -16.50
CA GLY A 147 -2.09 -12.00 -16.82
C GLY A 147 -0.67 -11.91 -17.35
N GLY A 148 0.02 -13.03 -17.40
CA GLY A 148 1.37 -13.11 -17.93
C GLY A 148 2.33 -13.88 -17.05
N THR A 149 3.59 -13.72 -17.34
CA THR A 149 4.68 -14.45 -16.69
C THR A 149 5.64 -13.48 -16.01
N THR A 150 6.06 -13.85 -14.80
CA THR A 150 7.08 -13.14 -14.02
C THR A 150 8.28 -14.05 -13.83
N PHE A 151 9.46 -13.52 -14.12
CA PHE A 151 10.74 -14.14 -13.85
C PHE A 151 11.54 -13.28 -12.87
N ASP A 152 12.00 -13.85 -11.78
CA ASP A 152 13.05 -13.26 -10.92
C ASP A 152 14.38 -13.88 -11.34
N ILE A 153 15.32 -13.06 -11.77
CA ILE A 153 16.59 -13.48 -12.36
C ILE A 153 17.74 -12.84 -11.61
N THR A 154 18.73 -13.63 -11.26
CA THR A 154 20.00 -13.16 -10.69
C THR A 154 21.13 -13.39 -11.70
N PHE A 155 21.83 -12.33 -12.05
CA PHE A 155 23.02 -12.32 -12.87
C PHE A 155 24.27 -12.40 -11.99
N ASP A 156 25.34 -12.99 -12.51
CA ASP A 156 26.63 -13.08 -11.80
C ASP A 156 27.32 -11.70 -11.65
N GLN A 157 26.93 -10.71 -12.46
CA GLN A 157 27.44 -9.33 -12.45
C GLN A 157 26.31 -8.34 -12.70
N GLU A 158 26.56 -7.06 -12.41
CA GLU A 158 25.64 -5.98 -12.76
C GLU A 158 25.49 -5.85 -14.28
N VAL A 159 24.29 -5.61 -14.75
CA VAL A 159 23.92 -5.55 -16.16
C VAL A 159 23.25 -4.23 -16.54
N ASP A 160 23.32 -3.85 -17.79
CA ASP A 160 22.60 -2.69 -18.29
C ASP A 160 21.10 -3.02 -18.46
N VAL A 161 20.32 -2.57 -17.48
CA VAL A 161 18.87 -2.81 -17.41
C VAL A 161 18.14 -2.25 -18.63
N GLN A 162 18.60 -1.14 -19.19
CA GLN A 162 17.96 -0.53 -20.35
C GLN A 162 18.22 -1.35 -21.62
N GLN A 163 19.43 -1.85 -21.80
CA GLN A 163 19.79 -2.72 -22.92
C GLN A 163 19.02 -4.04 -22.88
N ILE A 164 18.88 -4.64 -21.69
CA ILE A 164 18.06 -5.84 -21.49
C ILE A 164 16.59 -5.58 -21.80
N ARG A 165 16.03 -4.44 -21.37
CA ARG A 165 14.64 -4.09 -21.66
C ARG A 165 14.38 -3.97 -23.17
N GLU A 166 15.26 -3.33 -23.90
CA GLU A 166 15.13 -3.15 -25.36
C GLU A 166 15.26 -4.49 -26.12
N SER A 167 16.19 -5.34 -25.69
CA SER A 167 16.36 -6.67 -26.25
C SER A 167 15.14 -7.57 -25.99
N LEU A 168 14.66 -7.58 -24.75
CA LEU A 168 13.45 -8.34 -24.38
C LEU A 168 12.20 -7.81 -25.11
N ALA A 169 12.08 -6.49 -25.32
CA ALA A 169 10.97 -5.94 -26.09
C ALA A 169 10.95 -6.49 -27.54
N THR A 170 12.12 -6.69 -28.12
CA THR A 170 12.26 -7.28 -29.45
C THR A 170 11.97 -8.79 -29.43
N ALA A 171 12.53 -9.52 -28.46
CA ALA A 171 12.35 -10.96 -28.33
C ALA A 171 10.88 -11.36 -28.03
N PHE A 172 10.15 -10.55 -27.26
CA PHE A 172 8.73 -10.74 -26.95
C PHE A 172 7.80 -10.08 -27.97
N THR A 173 8.18 -10.05 -29.24
CA THR A 173 7.34 -9.52 -30.32
C THR A 173 6.30 -10.57 -30.77
N GLU A 174 5.03 -10.20 -30.78
CA GLU A 174 3.90 -11.05 -31.20
C GLU A 174 3.10 -10.38 -32.30
N GLU A 175 2.82 -11.08 -33.38
CA GLU A 175 2.07 -10.57 -34.55
C GLU A 175 2.54 -9.22 -35.10
N GLY A 176 3.85 -8.95 -35.04
CA GLY A 176 4.45 -7.68 -35.47
C GLY A 176 4.29 -6.52 -34.48
N LYS A 177 3.74 -6.75 -33.29
CA LYS A 177 3.72 -5.78 -32.18
C LYS A 177 4.91 -6.04 -31.27
N ILE A 178 5.72 -5.01 -31.08
CA ILE A 178 6.86 -5.04 -30.15
C ILE A 178 6.35 -5.28 -28.73
N GLY A 179 6.93 -6.26 -28.05
CA GLY A 179 6.60 -6.55 -26.65
C GLY A 179 6.87 -5.36 -25.73
N ASN A 180 6.18 -5.31 -24.61
CA ASN A 180 6.37 -4.28 -23.59
C ASN A 180 6.66 -4.92 -22.23
N PRO A 181 7.82 -5.62 -22.09
CA PRO A 181 8.19 -6.22 -20.82
C PRO A 181 8.47 -5.16 -19.77
N ILE A 182 8.00 -5.39 -18.56
CA ILE A 182 8.34 -4.55 -17.40
C ILE A 182 9.59 -5.15 -16.76
N VAL A 183 10.71 -4.44 -16.81
CA VAL A 183 11.96 -4.85 -16.18
C VAL A 183 12.23 -3.94 -14.98
N GLN A 184 12.34 -4.53 -13.81
CA GLN A 184 12.57 -3.85 -12.54
C GLN A 184 13.80 -4.42 -11.85
N THR A 185 14.61 -3.55 -11.25
CA THR A 185 15.72 -3.97 -10.38
C THR A 185 15.18 -4.37 -9.00
N LYS A 186 15.79 -5.40 -8.42
CA LYS A 186 15.48 -5.91 -7.09
C LYS A 186 16.78 -5.95 -6.28
N ASP A 187 16.95 -5.05 -5.34
CA ASP A 187 18.14 -4.86 -4.49
C ASP A 187 19.39 -4.33 -5.22
N SER A 188 19.68 -4.74 -6.46
CA SER A 188 20.83 -4.33 -7.27
C SER A 188 20.55 -4.54 -8.76
N ASP A 189 21.37 -3.96 -9.64
CA ASP A 189 21.26 -4.14 -11.09
C ASP A 189 21.70 -5.55 -11.56
N ALA A 190 22.19 -6.39 -10.64
CA ALA A 190 22.42 -7.80 -10.87
C ALA A 190 21.18 -8.68 -10.63
N LYS A 191 20.10 -8.13 -10.03
CA LYS A 191 18.86 -8.87 -9.77
C LYS A 191 17.68 -8.16 -10.43
N LEU A 192 17.11 -8.82 -11.41
CA LEU A 192 16.01 -8.28 -12.19
C LEU A 192 14.73 -9.09 -11.98
N ARG A 193 13.62 -8.36 -11.93
CA ARG A 193 12.28 -8.91 -12.09
C ARG A 193 11.77 -8.53 -13.46
N ILE A 194 11.50 -9.53 -14.30
CA ILE A 194 10.99 -9.36 -15.65
C ILE A 194 9.55 -9.87 -15.67
N MET A 195 8.64 -9.01 -16.10
CA MET A 195 7.22 -9.34 -16.25
C MET A 195 6.82 -9.15 -17.72
N THR A 196 6.15 -10.14 -18.28
CA THR A 196 5.67 -10.11 -19.67
C THR A 196 4.28 -10.72 -19.78
N ASN A 197 3.46 -10.17 -20.66
CA ASN A 197 2.20 -10.75 -21.08
C ASN A 197 2.29 -11.44 -22.46
N TYR A 198 3.51 -11.72 -22.92
CA TYR A 198 3.76 -12.39 -24.19
C TYR A 198 3.04 -13.73 -24.25
N MET A 199 2.32 -13.98 -25.34
CA MET A 199 1.51 -15.17 -25.61
C MET A 199 0.42 -15.48 -24.57
N ILE A 200 -0.06 -14.52 -23.80
CA ILE A 200 -1.07 -14.74 -22.75
C ILE A 200 -2.40 -15.27 -23.31
N ASP A 201 -2.77 -14.82 -24.51
CA ASP A 201 -4.02 -15.17 -25.19
C ASP A 201 -3.87 -16.36 -26.14
N ASN A 202 -2.67 -16.96 -26.24
CA ASN A 202 -2.37 -18.08 -27.11
C ASN A 202 -2.13 -19.36 -26.30
N PRO A 203 -3.16 -20.25 -26.15
CA PRO A 203 -3.07 -21.43 -25.30
C PRO A 203 -2.39 -22.63 -26.01
N ASP A 204 -1.32 -22.39 -26.77
CA ASP A 204 -0.57 -23.47 -27.42
C ASP A 204 0.12 -24.37 -26.38
N ALA A 205 0.19 -25.67 -26.70
CA ALA A 205 0.80 -26.66 -25.82
C ALA A 205 2.29 -26.37 -25.48
N ASN A 206 2.98 -25.60 -26.33
CA ASN A 206 4.39 -25.22 -26.18
C ASN A 206 4.60 -23.76 -25.71
N GLN A 207 3.54 -23.10 -25.20
CA GLN A 207 3.59 -21.70 -24.79
C GLN A 207 4.76 -21.42 -23.81
N ASP A 208 4.96 -22.27 -22.81
CA ASP A 208 5.99 -22.06 -21.80
C ASP A 208 7.40 -22.18 -22.38
N GLU A 209 7.62 -23.13 -23.32
CA GLU A 209 8.91 -23.28 -24.02
C GLU A 209 9.19 -22.06 -24.91
N MET A 210 8.17 -21.53 -25.59
CA MET A 210 8.31 -20.33 -26.43
C MET A 210 8.61 -19.08 -25.59
N ILE A 211 7.94 -18.90 -24.47
CA ILE A 211 8.21 -17.78 -23.55
C ILE A 211 9.64 -17.87 -23.01
N GLN A 212 10.08 -19.09 -22.64
CA GLN A 212 11.43 -19.28 -22.11
C GLN A 212 12.49 -19.07 -23.20
N SER A 213 12.30 -19.56 -24.42
CA SER A 213 13.26 -19.35 -25.51
C SER A 213 13.37 -17.86 -25.88
N SER A 214 12.25 -17.12 -25.92
CA SER A 214 12.27 -15.67 -26.13
C SER A 214 12.93 -14.91 -24.99
N LEU A 215 12.77 -15.37 -23.74
CA LEU A 215 13.49 -14.83 -22.61
C LEU A 215 15.00 -15.02 -22.75
N GLU A 216 15.45 -16.25 -23.07
CA GLU A 216 16.87 -16.58 -23.26
C GLU A 216 17.47 -15.74 -24.40
N GLU A 217 16.77 -15.60 -25.52
CA GLU A 217 17.18 -14.73 -26.63
C GLU A 217 17.35 -13.26 -26.19
N GLY A 218 16.36 -12.74 -25.46
CA GLY A 218 16.39 -11.36 -24.95
C GLY A 218 17.49 -11.12 -23.93
N LEU A 219 17.84 -12.12 -23.11
CA LEU A 219 18.89 -12.02 -22.09
C LEU A 219 20.29 -12.23 -22.65
N ALA A 220 20.43 -12.84 -23.81
CA ALA A 220 21.74 -13.11 -24.44
C ALA A 220 22.58 -11.84 -24.63
N VAL A 221 21.95 -10.68 -24.74
CA VAL A 221 22.63 -9.38 -24.89
C VAL A 221 23.47 -9.01 -23.65
N ALA A 222 23.13 -9.54 -22.49
CA ALA A 222 23.87 -9.29 -21.25
C ALA A 222 25.29 -9.88 -21.28
N GLY A 223 25.52 -10.99 -22.02
CA GLY A 223 26.80 -11.66 -22.12
C GLY A 223 27.34 -12.19 -20.79
N VAL A 224 26.49 -12.37 -19.79
CA VAL A 224 26.78 -12.78 -18.43
C VAL A 224 25.89 -13.96 -18.06
N ASP A 225 26.43 -14.91 -17.30
CA ASP A 225 25.64 -16.04 -16.79
C ASP A 225 24.59 -15.57 -15.80
N TYR A 226 23.44 -16.25 -15.80
CA TYR A 226 22.32 -15.93 -14.94
C TYR A 226 21.60 -17.18 -14.44
N THR A 227 20.87 -17.02 -13.35
CA THR A 227 19.96 -18.03 -12.79
C THR A 227 18.55 -17.50 -12.70
N ILE A 228 17.57 -18.34 -13.02
CA ILE A 228 16.15 -18.01 -12.79
C ILE A 228 15.81 -18.49 -11.38
N ASP A 229 15.69 -17.54 -10.45
CA ASP A 229 15.40 -17.84 -9.04
C ASP A 229 13.95 -18.22 -8.83
N GLN A 230 13.04 -17.58 -9.58
CA GLN A 230 11.61 -17.79 -9.46
C GLN A 230 10.91 -17.59 -10.81
N TYR A 231 9.98 -18.47 -11.10
CA TYR A 231 9.07 -18.40 -12.22
C TYR A 231 7.64 -18.44 -11.69
N ASN A 232 6.82 -17.48 -12.12
CA ASN A 232 5.42 -17.42 -11.73
C ASN A 232 4.57 -17.02 -12.94
N LYS A 233 3.53 -17.81 -13.24
CA LYS A 233 2.60 -17.57 -14.35
C LYS A 233 1.20 -17.32 -13.79
N VAL A 234 0.57 -16.27 -14.26
CA VAL A 234 -0.82 -15.92 -13.95
C VAL A 234 -1.65 -16.03 -15.21
N ASP A 235 -2.61 -16.93 -15.20
CA ASP A 235 -3.55 -17.14 -16.30
C ASP A 235 -4.45 -15.91 -16.50
N SER A 236 -4.88 -15.65 -17.73
CA SER A 236 -5.77 -14.53 -18.08
C SER A 236 -7.08 -14.57 -17.31
N THR A 237 -7.65 -15.75 -17.09
CA THR A 237 -8.89 -15.93 -16.34
C THR A 237 -8.74 -15.49 -14.88
N ILE A 238 -7.62 -15.85 -14.25
CA ILE A 238 -7.32 -15.48 -12.86
C ILE A 238 -7.11 -13.95 -12.74
N SER A 239 -6.42 -13.36 -13.72
CA SER A 239 -6.18 -11.91 -13.71
C SER A 239 -7.45 -11.10 -13.96
N ASP A 240 -8.36 -11.60 -14.80
CA ASP A 240 -9.67 -10.97 -14.99
C ASP A 240 -10.53 -11.01 -13.72
N ASP A 241 -10.50 -12.12 -13.00
CA ASP A 241 -11.17 -12.23 -11.69
C ASP A 241 -10.57 -11.23 -10.67
N PHE A 242 -9.24 -11.08 -10.65
CA PHE A 242 -8.59 -10.09 -9.80
C PHE A 242 -8.97 -8.66 -10.17
N ARG A 243 -8.96 -8.33 -11.46
CA ARG A 243 -9.32 -7.01 -11.94
C ARG A 243 -10.78 -6.65 -11.63
N ASN A 244 -11.71 -7.57 -11.89
CA ASN A 244 -13.11 -7.37 -11.62
C ASN A 244 -13.39 -7.30 -10.10
N GLY A 245 -12.74 -8.16 -9.32
CA GLY A 245 -12.80 -8.13 -7.86
C GLY A 245 -12.30 -6.81 -7.28
N ALA A 246 -11.14 -6.32 -7.74
CA ALA A 246 -10.56 -5.05 -7.30
C ALA A 246 -11.45 -3.85 -7.67
N LYS A 247 -11.99 -3.83 -8.91
CA LYS A 247 -12.90 -2.78 -9.37
C LYS A 247 -14.18 -2.72 -8.52
N ASN A 248 -14.82 -3.87 -8.32
CA ASN A 248 -16.04 -3.96 -7.53
C ASN A 248 -15.78 -3.58 -6.07
N ALA A 249 -14.69 -4.10 -5.48
CA ALA A 249 -14.29 -3.76 -4.11
C ALA A 249 -14.06 -2.26 -3.94
N THR A 250 -13.40 -1.59 -4.91
CA THR A 250 -13.17 -0.15 -4.86
C THR A 250 -14.49 0.63 -4.90
N ILE A 251 -15.40 0.30 -5.83
CA ILE A 251 -16.68 0.98 -5.97
C ILE A 251 -17.53 0.80 -4.70
N PHE A 252 -17.66 -0.44 -4.20
CA PHE A 252 -18.45 -0.71 -3.00
C PHE A 252 -17.83 -0.10 -1.74
N SER A 253 -16.50 -0.08 -1.61
CA SER A 253 -15.83 0.60 -0.50
C SER A 253 -16.14 2.09 -0.47
N LEU A 254 -16.04 2.78 -1.62
CA LEU A 254 -16.38 4.20 -1.71
C LEU A 254 -17.85 4.47 -1.37
N LEU A 255 -18.77 3.65 -1.87
CA LEU A 255 -20.20 3.78 -1.56
C LEU A 255 -20.49 3.58 -0.07
N ILE A 256 -19.93 2.55 0.55
CA ILE A 256 -20.15 2.26 1.97
C ILE A 256 -19.54 3.35 2.86
N ILE A 257 -18.33 3.83 2.53
CA ILE A 257 -17.72 4.94 3.28
C ILE A 257 -18.58 6.21 3.13
N PHE A 258 -19.04 6.50 1.92
CA PHE A 258 -19.90 7.64 1.69
C PHE A 258 -21.20 7.57 2.52
N LEU A 259 -21.86 6.39 2.53
CA LEU A 259 -23.06 6.17 3.33
C LEU A 259 -22.80 6.22 4.84
N TYR A 260 -21.61 5.81 5.28
CA TYR A 260 -21.22 5.87 6.69
C TYR A 260 -20.97 7.30 7.18
N ILE A 261 -20.43 8.17 6.31
CA ILE A 261 -20.13 9.56 6.66
C ILE A 261 -21.39 10.44 6.64
N PHE A 262 -22.36 10.13 5.78
CA PHE A 262 -23.63 10.86 5.66
C PHE A 262 -24.68 10.41 6.66
#